data_7607dfe7849e6ad37a91cf4d68d3c193
#
_entry.id   7607dfe7849e6ad37a91cf4d68d3c193
#
_cell.length_a   1.000
_cell.length_b   1.000
_cell.length_c   1.000
_cell.angle_alpha   90.00
_cell.angle_beta   90.00
_cell.angle_gamma   90.00
#
_symmetry.space_group_name_H-M   'P 1'
#
loop_
_entity.id
_entity.type
_entity.pdbx_description
1 polymer ?
#
loop_
_entity_poly.entity_id
_entity_poly.type
_entity_poly.pdbx_seq_one_letter_code
_entity_poly.pdbx_strand_id
1 'polypeptide(L)'
;MPSLLLLLIFLATVAAMEGFAYVMHRWVMHGPGWFLHASHHRPRTGLWEANDVYFVIFAIPSILLLLGGVQWGWGDWATACGAGIAAYGMIYLGFHDIIVHRRVAHRYVPRSRYMKRIVQAHRLHHAVGTRLGCVSFGFLVAPRPEQLKRELARSGSARRDAAASSADP
;
A
#
# COMPACT_ATOMS: atom_id res chain seq x y z
N MET A 1 -12.82 -23.35 17.54
CA MET A 1 -13.53 -22.09 17.97
C MET A 1 -14.86 -21.99 17.25
N PRO A 2 -15.89 -21.21 17.76
CA PRO A 2 -17.12 -20.97 17.01
C PRO A 2 -16.83 -20.32 15.65
N SER A 3 -17.51 -20.78 14.60
CA SER A 3 -17.28 -20.30 13.22
C SER A 3 -17.46 -18.78 13.05
N LEU A 4 -18.41 -18.19 13.79
CA LEU A 4 -18.62 -16.75 13.80
C LEU A 4 -17.39 -15.98 14.33
N LEU A 5 -16.75 -16.48 15.39
CA LEU A 5 -15.57 -15.82 15.96
C LEU A 5 -14.37 -15.89 14.98
N LEU A 6 -14.19 -17.01 14.28
CA LEU A 6 -13.15 -17.13 13.25
C LEU A 6 -13.40 -16.18 12.09
N LEU A 7 -14.64 -16.03 11.66
CA LEU A 7 -14.99 -15.02 10.63
C LEU A 7 -14.70 -13.60 11.12
N LEU A 8 -15.01 -13.27 12.35
CA LEU A 8 -14.71 -11.96 12.94
C LEU A 8 -13.20 -11.71 13.03
N ILE A 9 -12.41 -12.71 13.44
CA ILE A 9 -10.93 -12.61 13.45
C ILE A 9 -10.41 -12.36 12.02
N PHE A 10 -10.87 -13.12 11.04
CA PHE A 10 -10.50 -12.94 9.64
C PHE A 10 -10.80 -11.50 9.15
N LEU A 11 -12.06 -11.05 9.32
CA LEU A 11 -12.46 -9.71 8.87
C LEU A 11 -11.72 -8.58 9.60
N ALA A 12 -11.53 -8.72 10.92
CA ALA A 12 -10.75 -7.77 11.71
C ALA A 12 -9.29 -7.72 11.25
N THR A 13 -8.70 -8.87 10.91
CA THR A 13 -7.34 -8.93 10.36
C THR A 13 -7.26 -8.22 9.01
N VAL A 14 -8.19 -8.48 8.09
CA VAL A 14 -8.24 -7.77 6.79
C VAL A 14 -8.34 -6.26 7.00
N ALA A 15 -9.18 -5.79 7.91
CA ALA A 15 -9.33 -4.37 8.20
C ALA A 15 -8.07 -3.77 8.86
N ALA A 16 -7.45 -4.49 9.80
CA ALA A 16 -6.22 -4.05 10.46
C ALA A 16 -5.04 -3.94 9.50
N MET A 17 -4.99 -4.80 8.48
CA MET A 17 -3.95 -4.77 7.45
C MET A 17 -3.94 -3.47 6.64
N GLU A 18 -5.07 -2.78 6.44
CA GLU A 18 -5.09 -1.46 5.80
C GLU A 18 -4.35 -0.42 6.65
N GLY A 19 -4.59 -0.41 7.97
CA GLY A 19 -3.86 0.46 8.90
C GLY A 19 -2.37 0.12 8.97
N PHE A 20 -2.04 -1.18 9.02
CA PHE A 20 -0.67 -1.64 8.99
C PHE A 20 0.05 -1.26 7.69
N ALA A 21 -0.58 -1.48 6.54
CA ALA A 21 -0.04 -1.09 5.23
C ALA A 21 0.18 0.43 5.14
N TYR A 22 -0.74 1.25 5.67
CA TYR A 22 -0.55 2.70 5.76
C TYR A 22 0.70 3.08 6.57
N VAL A 23 0.86 2.47 7.77
CA VAL A 23 2.02 2.70 8.64
C VAL A 23 3.31 2.31 7.94
N MET A 24 3.36 1.11 7.39
CA MET A 24 4.54 0.60 6.68
C MET A 24 4.87 1.45 5.46
N HIS A 25 3.89 1.83 4.67
CA HIS A 25 4.09 2.65 3.48
C HIS A 25 4.64 4.04 3.85
N ARG A 26 4.01 4.72 4.84
CA ARG A 26 4.38 6.08 5.21
C ARG A 26 5.73 6.18 5.91
N TRP A 27 6.02 5.30 6.87
CA TRP A 27 7.18 5.47 7.76
C TRP A 27 8.32 4.50 7.48
N VAL A 28 8.04 3.34 6.91
CA VAL A 28 9.09 2.37 6.55
C VAL A 28 9.47 2.52 5.09
N MET A 29 8.53 2.39 4.16
CA MET A 29 8.83 2.45 2.72
C MET A 29 9.26 3.86 2.29
N HIS A 30 8.57 4.91 2.75
CA HIS A 30 8.99 6.31 2.60
C HIS A 30 9.96 6.79 3.69
N GLY A 31 10.50 5.89 4.49
CA GLY A 31 11.51 6.10 5.51
C GLY A 31 12.80 5.36 5.18
N PRO A 32 13.30 4.52 6.10
CA PRO A 32 14.55 3.77 5.93
C PRO A 32 14.50 2.77 4.77
N GLY A 33 13.32 2.25 4.41
CA GLY A 33 13.11 1.31 3.32
C GLY A 33 13.00 1.94 1.93
N TRP A 34 13.20 3.24 1.80
CA TRP A 34 13.09 3.95 0.50
C TRP A 34 13.98 3.35 -0.58
N PHE A 35 15.13 2.79 -0.23
CA PHE A 35 16.04 2.17 -1.20
C PHE A 35 15.41 1.02 -2.00
N LEU A 36 14.41 0.31 -1.44
CA LEU A 36 13.60 -0.67 -2.14
C LEU A 36 12.40 -0.01 -2.84
N HIS A 37 11.71 0.91 -2.14
CA HIS A 37 10.48 1.52 -2.60
C HIS A 37 10.68 2.54 -3.72
N ALA A 38 11.86 3.14 -3.83
CA ALA A 38 12.20 4.10 -4.88
C ALA A 38 12.00 3.54 -6.30
N SER A 39 12.17 2.23 -6.50
CA SER A 39 11.94 1.58 -7.80
C SER A 39 10.49 1.71 -8.23
N HIS A 40 9.56 1.68 -7.27
CA HIS A 40 8.13 1.76 -7.48
C HIS A 40 7.64 3.17 -7.89
N HIS A 41 8.39 4.22 -7.53
CA HIS A 41 8.13 5.61 -7.93
C HIS A 41 8.78 6.00 -9.26
N ARG A 42 9.39 5.05 -9.98
CA ARG A 42 10.03 5.25 -11.27
C ARG A 42 9.31 4.47 -12.37
N PRO A 43 9.46 4.86 -13.66
CA PRO A 43 8.97 4.05 -14.76
C PRO A 43 9.53 2.63 -14.69
N ARG A 44 8.66 1.66 -14.78
CA ARG A 44 9.02 0.24 -14.68
C ARG A 44 9.78 -0.21 -15.92
N THR A 45 10.91 -0.92 -15.71
CA THR A 45 11.79 -1.42 -16.79
C THR A 45 11.73 -2.93 -16.96
N GLY A 46 11.00 -3.68 -16.10
CA GLY A 46 10.94 -5.14 -16.15
C GLY A 46 9.73 -5.71 -15.42
N LEU A 47 9.69 -7.04 -15.27
CA LEU A 47 8.65 -7.74 -14.52
C LEU A 47 8.78 -7.52 -13.02
N TRP A 48 10.00 -7.42 -12.51
CA TRP A 48 10.33 -7.32 -11.08
C TRP A 48 10.87 -5.94 -10.74
N GLU A 49 10.48 -5.46 -9.57
CA GLU A 49 10.98 -4.23 -8.95
C GLU A 49 11.60 -4.56 -7.60
N ALA A 50 12.55 -3.75 -7.14
CA ALA A 50 13.08 -3.91 -5.77
C ALA A 50 11.96 -3.80 -4.71
N ASN A 51 10.92 -3.04 -5.00
CA ASN A 51 9.73 -2.93 -4.16
C ASN A 51 9.00 -4.28 -3.94
N ASP A 52 9.14 -5.26 -4.83
CA ASP A 52 8.46 -6.56 -4.70
C ASP A 52 8.98 -7.37 -3.49
N VAL A 53 10.15 -7.01 -2.97
CA VAL A 53 10.68 -7.57 -1.71
C VAL A 53 9.70 -7.35 -0.55
N TYR A 54 8.98 -6.23 -0.51
CA TYR A 54 7.95 -6.00 0.51
C TYR A 54 6.80 -6.98 0.44
N PHE A 55 6.40 -7.40 -0.77
CA PHE A 55 5.39 -8.44 -0.92
C PHE A 55 5.84 -9.75 -0.26
N VAL A 56 7.10 -10.15 -0.45
CA VAL A 56 7.67 -11.34 0.19
C VAL A 56 7.71 -11.18 1.70
N ILE A 57 8.21 -10.05 2.21
CA ILE A 57 8.28 -9.75 3.64
C ILE A 57 6.89 -9.86 4.29
N PHE A 58 5.84 -9.35 3.66
CA PHE A 58 4.49 -9.38 4.20
C PHE A 58 3.79 -10.73 4.01
N ALA A 59 4.21 -11.55 3.04
CA ALA A 59 3.71 -12.91 2.87
C ALA A 59 4.21 -13.85 3.97
N ILE A 60 5.41 -13.65 4.51
CA ILE A 60 6.02 -14.52 5.53
C ILE A 60 5.12 -14.69 6.77
N PRO A 61 4.63 -13.62 7.45
CA PRO A 61 3.74 -13.78 8.60
C PRO A 61 2.46 -14.55 8.28
N SER A 62 1.87 -14.32 7.10
CA SER A 62 0.70 -15.06 6.63
C SER A 62 0.99 -16.55 6.52
N ILE A 63 2.09 -16.90 5.84
CA ILE A 63 2.51 -18.30 5.65
C ILE A 63 2.77 -18.98 6.99
N LEU A 64 3.50 -18.31 7.90
CA LEU A 64 3.80 -18.86 9.22
C LEU A 64 2.54 -19.08 10.07
N LEU A 65 1.57 -18.16 10.04
CA LEU A 65 0.31 -18.29 10.75
C LEU A 65 -0.57 -19.42 10.17
N LEU A 66 -0.61 -19.56 8.84
CA LEU A 66 -1.31 -20.66 8.19
C LEU A 66 -0.68 -22.02 8.53
N LEU A 67 0.63 -22.14 8.43
CA LEU A 67 1.36 -23.37 8.81
C LEU A 67 1.19 -23.64 10.30
N GLY A 68 1.31 -22.63 11.15
CA GLY A 68 1.12 -22.74 12.59
C GLY A 68 -0.27 -23.25 12.96
N GLY A 69 -1.30 -22.68 12.35
CA GLY A 69 -2.68 -23.10 12.59
C GLY A 69 -3.02 -24.50 12.08
N VAL A 70 -2.53 -24.84 10.88
CA VAL A 70 -2.89 -26.11 10.21
C VAL A 70 -1.97 -27.26 10.63
N GLN A 71 -0.66 -27.03 10.78
CA GLN A 71 0.34 -28.10 10.98
C GLN A 71 0.90 -28.14 12.41
N TRP A 72 1.04 -26.99 13.09
CA TRP A 72 1.78 -26.90 14.35
C TRP A 72 0.88 -26.77 15.58
N GLY A 73 -0.44 -26.86 15.41
CA GLY A 73 -1.39 -26.85 16.51
C GLY A 73 -1.57 -25.51 17.21
N TRP A 74 -1.26 -24.38 16.57
CA TRP A 74 -1.46 -23.03 17.16
C TRP A 74 -2.95 -22.66 17.29
N GLY A 75 -3.82 -23.45 16.64
CA GLY A 75 -5.27 -23.29 16.70
C GLY A 75 -5.84 -22.48 15.53
N ASP A 76 -7.17 -22.59 15.38
CA ASP A 76 -7.91 -22.01 14.23
C ASP A 76 -7.78 -20.49 14.10
N TRP A 77 -7.52 -19.79 15.22
CA TRP A 77 -7.32 -18.33 15.20
C TRP A 77 -6.12 -17.95 14.35
N ALA A 78 -5.03 -18.72 14.40
CA ALA A 78 -3.83 -18.47 13.62
C ALA A 78 -4.12 -18.65 12.12
N THR A 79 -4.88 -19.70 11.77
CA THR A 79 -5.36 -19.91 10.39
C THR A 79 -6.22 -18.74 9.92
N ALA A 80 -7.16 -18.27 10.76
CA ALA A 80 -8.03 -17.14 10.41
C ALA A 80 -7.25 -15.84 10.22
N CYS A 81 -6.26 -15.55 11.09
CA CYS A 81 -5.37 -14.40 10.93
C CYS A 81 -4.51 -14.51 9.67
N GLY A 82 -3.85 -15.65 9.45
CA GLY A 82 -3.02 -15.89 8.26
C GLY A 82 -3.81 -15.74 6.97
N ALA A 83 -5.03 -16.30 6.94
CA ALA A 83 -5.96 -16.14 5.81
C ALA A 83 -6.39 -14.68 5.62
N GLY A 84 -6.59 -13.91 6.69
CA GLY A 84 -6.90 -12.48 6.63
C GLY A 84 -5.78 -11.66 6.01
N ILE A 85 -4.51 -11.93 6.39
CA ILE A 85 -3.34 -11.29 5.79
C ILE A 85 -3.23 -11.66 4.30
N ALA A 86 -3.40 -12.94 3.94
CA ALA A 86 -3.37 -13.39 2.55
C ALA A 86 -4.46 -12.73 1.72
N ALA A 87 -5.69 -12.64 2.24
CA ALA A 87 -6.81 -11.99 1.58
C ALA A 87 -6.53 -10.51 1.31
N TYR A 88 -5.97 -9.78 2.29
CA TYR A 88 -5.54 -8.40 2.08
C TYR A 88 -4.44 -8.30 1.02
N GLY A 89 -3.47 -9.19 1.03
CA GLY A 89 -2.41 -9.27 0.01
C GLY A 89 -2.97 -9.46 -1.40
N MET A 90 -4.00 -10.29 -1.56
CA MET A 90 -4.71 -10.47 -2.84
C MET A 90 -5.50 -9.23 -3.27
N ILE A 91 -6.14 -8.53 -2.32
CA ILE A 91 -6.82 -7.25 -2.57
C ILE A 91 -5.78 -6.21 -3.02
N TYR A 92 -4.64 -6.14 -2.32
CA TYR A 92 -3.53 -5.26 -2.67
C TYR A 92 -3.02 -5.54 -4.10
N LEU A 93 -2.70 -6.79 -4.42
CA LEU A 93 -2.24 -7.20 -5.74
C LEU A 93 -3.25 -6.80 -6.83
N GLY A 94 -4.54 -7.10 -6.63
CA GLY A 94 -5.59 -6.79 -7.59
C GLY A 94 -5.78 -5.29 -7.79
N PHE A 95 -5.85 -4.54 -6.70
CA PHE A 95 -6.07 -3.09 -6.79
C PHE A 95 -4.79 -2.35 -7.19
N HIS A 96 -3.71 -2.53 -6.43
CA HIS A 96 -2.49 -1.75 -6.58
C HIS A 96 -1.71 -2.14 -7.85
N ASP A 97 -1.36 -3.40 -7.99
CA ASP A 97 -0.49 -3.84 -9.08
C ASP A 97 -1.24 -3.98 -10.40
N ILE A 98 -2.44 -4.59 -10.37
CA ILE A 98 -3.19 -4.83 -11.60
C ILE A 98 -3.92 -3.55 -12.03
N ILE A 99 -4.81 -2.99 -11.18
CA ILE A 99 -5.67 -1.88 -11.61
C ILE A 99 -4.91 -0.57 -11.72
N VAL A 100 -4.10 -0.19 -10.72
CA VAL A 100 -3.44 1.12 -10.71
C VAL A 100 -2.17 1.11 -11.53
N HIS A 101 -1.25 0.18 -11.25
CA HIS A 101 0.07 0.10 -11.92
C HIS A 101 0.04 -0.64 -13.26
N ARG A 102 -1.07 -1.30 -13.58
CA ARG A 102 -1.25 -2.00 -14.86
C ARG A 102 -0.12 -3.00 -15.15
N ARG A 103 0.35 -3.72 -14.12
CA ARG A 103 1.35 -4.79 -14.30
C ARG A 103 0.86 -5.88 -15.26
N VAL A 104 -0.45 -6.09 -15.29
CA VAL A 104 -1.12 -6.92 -16.29
C VAL A 104 -1.97 -6.02 -17.16
N ALA A 105 -1.87 -6.17 -18.47
CA ALA A 105 -2.66 -5.40 -19.42
C ALA A 105 -4.16 -5.69 -19.23
N HIS A 106 -4.98 -4.68 -19.04
CA HIS A 106 -6.42 -4.80 -18.88
C HIS A 106 -7.18 -3.58 -19.43
N ARG A 107 -8.49 -3.77 -19.70
CA ARG A 107 -9.40 -2.70 -20.17
C ARG A 107 -10.29 -2.13 -19.07
N TYR A 108 -10.06 -2.48 -17.80
CA TYR A 108 -10.88 -1.98 -16.71
C TYR A 108 -10.72 -0.47 -16.54
N VAL A 109 -11.86 0.23 -16.44
CA VAL A 109 -11.93 1.67 -16.14
C VAL A 109 -12.77 1.85 -14.87
N PRO A 110 -12.25 2.51 -13.82
CA PRO A 110 -13.00 2.77 -12.60
C PRO A 110 -14.29 3.56 -12.90
N ARG A 111 -15.46 3.00 -12.53
CA ARG A 111 -16.76 3.66 -12.75
C ARG A 111 -17.36 4.23 -11.46
N SER A 112 -17.26 3.51 -10.34
CA SER A 112 -17.78 3.97 -9.04
C SER A 112 -16.99 5.17 -8.50
N ARG A 113 -17.65 6.03 -7.71
CA ARG A 113 -17.00 7.16 -7.03
C ARG A 113 -15.87 6.72 -6.12
N TYR A 114 -16.06 5.58 -5.43
CA TYR A 114 -15.05 4.99 -4.56
C TYR A 114 -13.80 4.58 -5.34
N MET A 115 -13.95 3.75 -6.38
CA MET A 115 -12.81 3.30 -7.19
C MET A 115 -12.08 4.45 -7.88
N LYS A 116 -12.81 5.44 -8.41
CA LYS A 116 -12.19 6.65 -8.97
C LYS A 116 -11.34 7.37 -7.93
N ARG A 117 -11.86 7.51 -6.70
CA ARG A 117 -11.16 8.20 -5.60
C ARG A 117 -9.86 7.51 -5.23
N ILE A 118 -9.89 6.19 -4.93
CA ILE A 118 -8.69 5.46 -4.48
C ILE A 118 -7.63 5.34 -5.59
N VAL A 119 -8.04 5.09 -6.84
CA VAL A 119 -7.12 5.06 -7.99
C VAL A 119 -6.48 6.43 -8.21
N GLN A 120 -7.25 7.52 -8.12
CA GLN A 120 -6.72 8.87 -8.30
C GLN A 120 -5.82 9.28 -7.14
N ALA A 121 -6.16 8.90 -5.89
CA ALA A 121 -5.32 9.17 -4.72
C ALA A 121 -3.95 8.49 -4.85
N HIS A 122 -3.92 7.24 -5.29
CA HIS A 122 -2.66 6.52 -5.50
C HIS A 122 -1.83 7.12 -6.64
N ARG A 123 -2.47 7.54 -7.74
CA ARG A 123 -1.77 8.27 -8.82
C ARG A 123 -1.18 9.60 -8.35
N LEU A 124 -1.89 10.34 -7.47
CA LEU A 124 -1.38 11.56 -6.87
C LEU A 124 -0.21 11.29 -5.90
N HIS A 125 -0.21 10.13 -5.23
CA HIS A 125 0.93 9.66 -4.45
C HIS A 125 2.18 9.51 -5.34
N HIS A 126 2.04 8.87 -6.50
CA HIS A 126 3.12 8.69 -7.48
C HIS A 126 3.48 9.96 -8.28
N ALA A 127 2.74 11.05 -8.15
CA ALA A 127 3.12 12.33 -8.78
C ALA A 127 4.43 12.92 -8.23
N VAL A 128 4.92 12.38 -7.09
CA VAL A 128 6.18 12.76 -6.46
C VAL A 128 7.13 11.57 -6.52
N GLY A 129 8.22 11.70 -7.27
CA GLY A 129 9.24 10.66 -7.45
C GLY A 129 10.30 10.61 -6.34
N THR A 130 10.09 11.34 -5.23
CA THR A 130 11.06 11.45 -4.13
C THR A 130 10.46 10.94 -2.82
N ARG A 131 11.32 10.54 -1.88
CA ARG A 131 10.93 10.03 -0.56
C ARG A 131 9.97 10.96 0.20
N LEU A 132 10.17 12.26 0.10
CA LEU A 132 9.42 13.27 0.83
C LEU A 132 8.42 14.00 -0.07
N GLY A 133 7.30 14.42 0.51
CA GLY A 133 6.27 15.23 -0.13
C GLY A 133 5.20 14.44 -0.87
N CYS A 134 5.21 13.11 -0.81
CA CYS A 134 4.11 12.28 -1.24
C CYS A 134 2.90 12.47 -0.33
N VAL A 135 1.73 12.26 -0.89
CA VAL A 135 0.42 12.31 -0.20
C VAL A 135 -0.27 10.96 -0.34
N SER A 136 -1.23 10.65 0.54
CA SER A 136 -2.07 9.44 0.43
C SER A 136 -1.28 8.12 0.48
N PHE A 137 -1.07 7.59 1.66
CA PHE A 137 -0.30 6.37 1.88
C PHE A 137 -1.17 5.10 2.07
N GLY A 138 -2.50 5.25 2.18
CA GLY A 138 -3.45 4.14 2.24
C GLY A 138 -3.81 3.62 0.85
N PHE A 139 -4.33 2.39 0.79
CA PHE A 139 -4.72 1.73 -0.46
C PHE A 139 -6.23 1.71 -0.63
N LEU A 140 -6.97 1.28 0.38
CA LEU A 140 -8.44 1.17 0.34
C LEU A 140 -9.11 2.40 0.95
N VAL A 141 -8.41 3.12 1.82
CA VAL A 141 -8.91 4.36 2.43
C VAL A 141 -8.03 5.51 1.99
N ALA A 142 -8.62 6.47 1.29
CA ALA A 142 -7.90 7.63 0.78
C ALA A 142 -8.70 8.93 0.98
N PRO A 143 -8.03 10.07 1.22
CA PRO A 143 -8.64 11.39 1.20
C PRO A 143 -9.23 11.75 -0.17
N ARG A 144 -10.00 12.83 -0.24
CA ARG A 144 -10.55 13.31 -1.51
C ARG A 144 -9.43 13.83 -2.42
N PRO A 145 -9.46 13.55 -3.73
CA PRO A 145 -8.42 13.99 -4.67
C PRO A 145 -8.16 15.49 -4.67
N GLU A 146 -9.19 16.32 -4.45
CA GLU A 146 -9.06 17.78 -4.38
C GLU A 146 -8.25 18.23 -3.16
N GLN A 147 -8.38 17.53 -2.04
CA GLN A 147 -7.58 17.76 -0.83
C GLN A 147 -6.12 17.38 -1.10
N LEU A 148 -5.87 16.22 -1.67
CA LEU A 148 -4.53 15.75 -2.01
C LEU A 148 -3.80 16.66 -2.99
N LYS A 149 -4.51 17.19 -4.01
CA LYS A 149 -3.96 18.18 -4.94
C LYS A 149 -3.52 19.47 -4.24
N ARG A 150 -4.32 19.95 -3.27
CA ARG A 150 -3.95 21.12 -2.45
C ARG A 150 -2.71 20.86 -1.59
N GLU A 151 -2.61 19.68 -0.99
CA GLU A 151 -1.44 19.28 -0.20
C GLU A 151 -0.19 19.20 -1.08
N LEU A 152 -0.27 18.60 -2.28
CA LEU A 152 0.82 18.57 -3.24
C LEU A 152 1.27 19.96 -3.68
N ALA A 153 0.33 20.87 -3.96
CA ALA A 153 0.64 22.23 -4.34
C ALA A 153 1.40 22.98 -3.23
N ARG A 154 0.94 22.84 -1.97
CA ARG A 154 1.60 23.42 -0.79
C ARG A 154 3.03 22.86 -0.60
N SER A 155 3.18 21.53 -0.69
CA SER A 155 4.48 20.88 -0.57
C SER A 155 5.44 21.28 -1.69
N GLY A 156 4.94 21.48 -2.90
CA GLY A 156 5.73 21.92 -4.06
C GLY A 156 6.17 23.38 -3.96
N SER A 157 5.33 24.28 -3.44
CA SER A 157 5.71 25.68 -3.19
C SER A 157 6.77 25.77 -2.10
N ALA A 158 6.55 25.13 -0.95
CA ALA A 158 7.49 25.13 0.17
C ALA A 158 8.91 24.62 -0.23
N ARG A 159 8.97 23.63 -1.14
CA ARG A 159 10.25 23.14 -1.66
C ARG A 159 10.94 24.14 -2.58
N ARG A 160 10.20 24.85 -3.42
CA ARG A 160 10.76 25.90 -4.28
C ARG A 160 11.31 27.05 -3.44
N ASP A 161 10.57 27.47 -2.42
CA ASP A 161 10.97 28.55 -1.53
C ASP A 161 12.24 28.18 -0.74
N ALA A 162 12.31 26.94 -0.23
CA ALA A 162 13.49 26.44 0.46
C ALA A 162 14.71 26.32 -0.48
N ALA A 163 14.53 25.89 -1.74
CA ALA A 163 15.59 25.83 -2.72
C ALA A 163 16.08 27.22 -3.13
N ALA A 164 15.18 28.19 -3.28
CA ALA A 164 15.53 29.58 -3.57
C ALA A 164 16.33 30.20 -2.42
N SER A 165 15.91 30.00 -1.16
CA SER A 165 16.62 30.52 0.03
C SER A 165 18.01 29.89 0.24
N SER A 166 18.25 28.68 -0.24
CA SER A 166 19.57 28.03 -0.13
C SER A 166 20.51 28.37 -1.28
N ALA A 167 20.02 29.06 -2.32
CA ALA A 167 20.81 29.49 -3.50
C ALA A 167 21.27 30.95 -3.43
N ASP A 168 20.83 31.68 -2.40
CA ASP A 168 21.30 33.05 -2.15
C ASP A 168 22.57 32.99 -1.28
N PRO A 169 23.73 33.47 -1.73
CA PRO A 169 25.02 33.34 -1.05
C PRO A 169 25.14 34.21 0.21
#